data_e0e45bd049dfc43cb3c39f6870116757
#
_entry.id   e0e45bd049dfc43cb3c39f6870116757
#
_cell.length_a   1.000
_cell.length_b   1.000
_cell.length_c   1.000
_cell.angle_alpha   90.00
_cell.angle_beta   90.00
_cell.angle_gamma   90.00
#
_symmetry.space_group_name_H-M   'P 1'
#
loop_
_entity.id
_entity.type
_entity.pdbx_description
1 polymer ?
#
loop_
_entity_poly.entity_id
_entity_poly.type
_entity_poly.pdbx_seq_one_letter_code
_entity_poly.pdbx_strand_id
1 'polypeptide(L)'
;WQRVQRWTVDSPSMQRPVEVQIMLPKDRKAPAPMLYLFDGISGTETSGWLKWGGLEKVFAEENVTIVMPTGASASLYSDWVRDDPALGRYKWETFVTKELAPLLERPEHGLNFNGKRGVAGLSMGAIGAVHMANAHPELFNAVMGLSGCYSTMDPIGRQIAKVMVESRGGNVENMWGPYGSDMWRYHDVVTHPEGLRNMRVYLFTADGTVTQAELDYQKTRPFYELAAGAVLEQGTHQCTVALDQAMRKAGMTHQMVEYKHGGVHSWDLFDRQLPTAWQAIKPSLM
;
A
#
# COMPACT_ATOMS: atom_id res chain seq x y z
N TRP A 1 17.38 -4.84 -13.34
CA TRP A 1 16.66 -3.58 -13.23
C TRP A 1 17.63 -2.39 -13.20
N GLN A 2 17.74 -1.70 -14.33
CA GLN A 2 18.81 -0.69 -14.53
C GLN A 2 18.71 0.56 -13.67
N ARG A 3 17.48 0.98 -13.30
CA ARG A 3 17.27 2.18 -12.49
C ARG A 3 16.93 1.88 -11.04
N VAL A 4 17.08 0.64 -10.61
CA VAL A 4 16.74 0.24 -9.24
C VAL A 4 18.01 0.13 -8.42
N GLN A 5 18.02 0.81 -7.29
CA GLN A 5 19.10 0.76 -6.30
C GLN A 5 18.55 0.23 -4.97
N ARG A 6 19.41 -0.40 -4.19
CA ARG A 6 19.08 -0.82 -2.83
C ARG A 6 19.82 0.08 -1.86
N TRP A 7 19.08 0.74 -1.01
CA TRP A 7 19.65 1.62 0.03
C TRP A 7 19.38 1.00 1.40
N THR A 8 20.38 1.05 2.27
CA THR A 8 20.24 0.67 3.68
C THR A 8 19.99 1.94 4.48
N VAL A 9 18.84 2.00 5.16
CA VAL A 9 18.42 3.18 5.91
C VAL A 9 18.25 2.80 7.37
N ASP A 10 18.97 3.48 8.26
CA ASP A 10 18.82 3.25 9.69
C ASP A 10 17.45 3.70 10.18
N SER A 11 16.82 2.84 10.97
CA SER A 11 15.54 3.14 11.62
C SER A 11 15.73 3.23 13.12
N PRO A 12 15.82 4.43 13.69
CA PRO A 12 15.87 4.58 15.14
C PRO A 12 14.67 3.97 15.84
N SER A 13 13.47 4.14 15.29
CA SER A 13 12.24 3.62 15.90
C SER A 13 12.20 2.08 15.92
N MET A 14 12.73 1.42 14.90
CA MET A 14 12.79 -0.05 14.83
C MET A 14 14.11 -0.62 15.35
N GLN A 15 15.08 0.25 15.66
CA GLN A 15 16.40 -0.12 16.20
C GLN A 15 17.16 -1.10 15.30
N ARG A 16 17.06 -0.90 13.98
CA ARG A 16 17.73 -1.72 12.99
C ARG A 16 17.82 -1.00 11.65
N PRO A 17 18.73 -1.42 10.77
CA PRO A 17 18.72 -0.96 9.40
C PRO A 17 17.55 -1.58 8.63
N VAL A 18 17.00 -0.83 7.70
CA VAL A 18 15.92 -1.28 6.81
C VAL A 18 16.39 -1.15 5.37
N GLU A 19 16.26 -2.20 4.60
CA GLU A 19 16.56 -2.18 3.18
C GLU A 19 15.39 -1.59 2.42
N VAL A 20 15.68 -0.64 1.53
CA VAL A 20 14.71 0.04 0.70
C VAL A 20 15.16 -0.04 -0.75
N GLN A 21 14.28 -0.46 -1.64
CA GLN A 21 14.55 -0.43 -3.07
C GLN A 21 14.02 0.87 -3.65
N ILE A 22 14.83 1.53 -4.45
CA ILE A 22 14.49 2.83 -5.04
C ILE A 22 14.66 2.72 -6.54
N MET A 23 13.56 2.93 -7.27
CA MET A 23 13.62 3.11 -8.71
C MET A 23 13.83 4.59 -9.01
N LEU A 24 14.95 4.91 -9.60
CA LEU A 24 15.33 6.29 -9.91
C LEU A 24 14.46 6.85 -11.05
N PRO A 25 14.20 8.16 -11.06
CA PRO A 25 13.47 8.79 -12.16
C PRO A 25 14.24 8.68 -13.47
N LYS A 26 13.52 8.80 -14.60
CA LYS A 26 14.13 8.77 -15.93
C LYS A 26 15.21 9.84 -16.09
N ASP A 27 14.92 11.07 -15.68
CA ASP A 27 15.84 12.18 -15.73
C ASP A 27 16.19 12.66 -14.32
N ARG A 28 17.41 12.34 -13.88
CA ARG A 28 17.92 12.73 -12.57
C ARG A 28 18.14 14.24 -12.41
N LYS A 29 18.18 14.98 -13.50
CA LYS A 29 18.39 16.44 -13.50
C LYS A 29 17.08 17.21 -13.34
N ALA A 30 15.95 16.60 -13.68
CA ALA A 30 14.64 17.21 -13.52
C ALA A 30 14.07 16.95 -12.13
N PRO A 31 13.36 17.91 -11.53
CA PRO A 31 12.65 17.64 -10.27
C PRO A 31 11.62 16.52 -10.43
N ALA A 32 11.54 15.66 -9.43
CA ALA A 32 10.65 14.50 -9.46
C ALA A 32 9.92 14.31 -8.14
N PRO A 33 8.67 13.85 -8.17
CA PRO A 33 7.95 13.49 -6.95
C PRO A 33 8.49 12.20 -6.34
N MET A 34 8.14 11.95 -5.09
CA MET A 34 8.34 10.67 -4.43
C MET A 34 7.04 9.88 -4.42
N LEU A 35 7.09 8.63 -4.84
CA LEU A 35 5.98 7.68 -4.69
C LEU A 35 6.43 6.57 -3.75
N TYR A 36 5.90 6.56 -2.54
CA TYR A 36 6.12 5.50 -1.56
C TYR A 36 5.16 4.37 -1.89
N LEU A 37 5.69 3.24 -2.35
CA LEU A 37 4.92 2.13 -2.91
C LEU A 37 5.09 0.88 -2.06
N PHE A 38 3.99 0.41 -1.50
CA PHE A 38 3.96 -0.67 -0.52
C PHE A 38 3.55 -1.99 -1.14
N ASP A 39 4.18 -3.06 -0.67
CA ASP A 39 3.93 -4.43 -1.10
C ASP A 39 2.72 -5.04 -0.37
N GLY A 40 2.40 -6.28 -0.75
CA GLY A 40 1.44 -7.11 -0.05
C GLY A 40 2.03 -7.76 1.20
N ILE A 41 1.36 -8.79 1.68
CA ILE A 41 1.61 -9.40 2.99
C ILE A 41 3.00 -10.04 3.14
N SER A 42 3.60 -10.52 2.05
CA SER A 42 4.84 -11.30 2.15
C SER A 42 6.06 -10.49 2.57
N GLY A 43 6.14 -9.23 2.21
CA GLY A 43 7.21 -8.33 2.63
C GLY A 43 8.61 -8.87 2.32
N THR A 44 8.81 -9.39 1.11
CA THR A 44 10.07 -10.04 0.70
C THR A 44 11.22 -9.04 0.56
N GLU A 45 12.45 -9.54 0.46
CA GLU A 45 13.66 -8.72 0.28
C GLU A 45 13.66 -7.96 -1.05
N THR A 46 12.98 -8.47 -2.05
CA THR A 46 12.74 -7.78 -3.31
C THR A 46 11.26 -7.49 -3.44
N SER A 47 10.92 -6.24 -3.74
CA SER A 47 9.53 -5.85 -3.89
C SER A 47 8.82 -6.69 -4.95
N GLY A 48 7.62 -7.14 -4.64
CA GLY A 48 6.77 -7.87 -5.58
C GLY A 48 6.39 -7.01 -6.79
N TRP A 49 6.35 -5.70 -6.64
CA TRP A 49 6.12 -4.79 -7.76
C TRP A 49 7.20 -4.91 -8.83
N LEU A 50 8.44 -5.14 -8.43
CA LEU A 50 9.55 -5.37 -9.37
C LEU A 50 9.49 -6.77 -9.98
N LYS A 51 9.17 -7.79 -9.18
CA LYS A 51 9.16 -9.18 -9.64
C LYS A 51 7.95 -9.50 -10.52
N TRP A 52 6.77 -9.02 -10.14
CA TRP A 52 5.51 -9.45 -10.73
C TRP A 52 4.57 -8.31 -11.11
N GLY A 53 4.83 -7.09 -10.64
CA GLY A 53 3.92 -5.96 -10.77
C GLY A 53 4.17 -5.08 -11.99
N GLY A 54 5.12 -5.43 -12.85
CA GLY A 54 5.38 -4.69 -14.09
C GLY A 54 5.89 -3.26 -13.89
N LEU A 55 6.50 -2.98 -12.75
CA LEU A 55 6.90 -1.61 -12.37
C LEU A 55 7.78 -0.93 -13.41
N GLU A 56 8.83 -1.61 -13.87
CA GLU A 56 9.76 -1.02 -14.84
C GLU A 56 9.09 -0.65 -16.16
N LYS A 57 8.15 -1.47 -16.60
CA LYS A 57 7.41 -1.23 -17.84
C LYS A 57 6.54 0.03 -17.74
N VAL A 58 5.83 0.19 -16.62
CA VAL A 58 4.93 1.31 -16.41
C VAL A 58 5.69 2.62 -16.26
N PHE A 59 6.82 2.59 -15.56
CA PHE A 59 7.58 3.78 -15.22
C PHE A 59 8.82 4.01 -16.07
N ALA A 60 8.96 3.27 -17.19
CA ALA A 60 10.13 3.38 -18.07
C ALA A 60 10.40 4.82 -18.53
N GLU A 61 9.33 5.57 -18.85
CA GLU A 61 9.42 6.92 -19.37
C GLU A 61 8.99 7.99 -18.36
N GLU A 62 8.77 7.60 -17.11
CA GLU A 62 8.24 8.48 -16.08
C GLU A 62 9.33 9.09 -15.22
N ASN A 63 9.17 10.38 -14.89
CA ASN A 63 10.10 11.08 -14.02
C ASN A 63 9.55 11.12 -12.59
N VAL A 64 9.65 10.01 -11.90
CA VAL A 64 9.21 9.82 -10.51
C VAL A 64 10.21 8.92 -9.80
N THR A 65 10.52 9.24 -8.54
CA THR A 65 11.30 8.36 -7.67
C THR A 65 10.33 7.42 -6.96
N ILE A 66 10.49 6.10 -7.16
CA ILE A 66 9.63 5.11 -6.53
C ILE A 66 10.39 4.46 -5.38
N VAL A 67 9.82 4.54 -4.19
CA VAL A 67 10.44 4.08 -2.95
C VAL A 67 9.67 2.87 -2.43
N MET A 68 10.34 1.72 -2.39
CA MET A 68 9.74 0.45 -1.99
C MET A 68 10.44 -0.09 -0.74
N PRO A 69 9.92 0.18 0.46
CA PRO A 69 10.45 -0.45 1.67
C PRO A 69 10.29 -1.97 1.60
N THR A 70 11.28 -2.71 2.09
CA THR A 70 11.25 -4.18 2.09
C THR A 70 11.20 -4.74 3.49
N GLY A 71 10.83 -6.01 3.63
CA GLY A 71 10.86 -6.68 4.92
C GLY A 71 9.69 -6.36 5.85
N ALA A 72 8.59 -5.82 5.33
CA ALA A 72 7.43 -5.43 6.13
C ALA A 72 6.36 -6.53 6.22
N SER A 73 6.76 -7.80 6.27
CA SER A 73 5.84 -8.94 6.30
C SER A 73 4.78 -8.80 7.39
N ALA A 74 3.52 -8.94 7.01
CA ALA A 74 2.35 -8.91 7.89
C ALA A 74 2.24 -7.65 8.76
N SER A 75 2.91 -6.57 8.39
CA SER A 75 3.02 -5.36 9.23
C SER A 75 1.83 -4.42 9.16
N LEU A 76 1.02 -4.51 8.10
CA LEU A 76 0.04 -3.51 7.71
C LEU A 76 0.66 -2.10 7.60
N TYR A 77 1.99 -2.03 7.48
CA TYR A 77 2.78 -0.79 7.44
C TYR A 77 2.44 0.16 8.59
N SER A 78 2.18 -0.41 9.77
CA SER A 78 1.74 0.33 10.95
C SER A 78 2.76 0.30 12.07
N ASP A 79 2.55 1.18 13.05
CA ASP A 79 3.30 1.17 14.30
C ASP A 79 2.62 0.19 15.26
N TRP A 80 3.33 -0.87 15.62
CA TRP A 80 2.82 -1.87 16.55
C TRP A 80 3.03 -1.41 17.99
N VAL A 81 2.07 -1.66 18.84
CA VAL A 81 2.14 -1.24 20.24
C VAL A 81 3.14 -2.06 21.05
N ARG A 82 3.47 -3.28 20.61
CA ARG A 82 4.45 -4.15 21.27
C ARG A 82 5.30 -4.87 20.23
N ASP A 83 6.52 -5.25 20.64
CA ASP A 83 7.35 -6.15 19.85
C ASP A 83 6.67 -7.52 19.77
N ASP A 84 6.81 -8.18 18.63
CA ASP A 84 6.22 -9.50 18.41
C ASP A 84 7.32 -10.55 18.34
N PRO A 85 7.18 -11.70 19.04
CA PRO A 85 8.22 -12.73 19.03
C PRO A 85 8.54 -13.30 17.67
N ALA A 86 7.56 -13.34 16.75
CA ALA A 86 7.77 -13.88 15.40
C ALA A 86 8.22 -12.82 14.42
N LEU A 87 7.70 -11.58 14.51
CA LEU A 87 7.87 -10.54 13.51
C LEU A 87 8.84 -9.43 13.94
N GLY A 88 9.09 -9.26 15.22
CA GLY A 88 10.03 -8.27 15.74
C GLY A 88 9.38 -6.93 16.07
N ARG A 89 10.18 -5.87 15.97
CA ARG A 89 9.74 -4.49 16.25
C ARG A 89 9.31 -3.82 14.97
N TYR A 90 8.03 -3.50 14.88
CA TYR A 90 7.43 -2.84 13.72
C TYR A 90 6.97 -1.42 14.07
N LYS A 91 7.56 -0.43 13.42
CA LYS A 91 7.21 0.99 13.52
C LYS A 91 7.21 1.58 12.11
N TRP A 92 6.44 0.96 11.21
CA TRP A 92 6.50 1.28 9.79
C TRP A 92 5.91 2.65 9.46
N GLU A 93 4.87 3.08 10.16
CA GLU A 93 4.33 4.42 9.95
C GLU A 93 5.36 5.48 10.33
N THR A 94 5.98 5.36 11.50
CA THR A 94 7.06 6.26 11.94
C THR A 94 8.24 6.19 10.98
N PHE A 95 8.65 5.00 10.56
CA PHE A 95 9.77 4.85 9.65
C PHE A 95 9.54 5.62 8.35
N VAL A 96 8.41 5.39 7.69
CA VAL A 96 8.15 6.03 6.38
C VAL A 96 8.00 7.53 6.52
N THR A 97 7.22 8.01 7.49
CA THR A 97 6.86 9.43 7.58
C THR A 97 7.90 10.30 8.27
N LYS A 98 8.64 9.77 9.23
CA LYS A 98 9.56 10.55 10.07
C LYS A 98 11.03 10.21 9.89
N GLU A 99 11.35 9.05 9.34
CA GLU A 99 12.74 8.60 9.18
C GLU A 99 13.13 8.49 7.70
N LEU A 100 12.38 7.76 6.90
CA LEU A 100 12.70 7.52 5.50
C LEU A 100 12.46 8.74 4.62
N ALA A 101 11.26 9.28 4.61
CA ALA A 101 10.92 10.40 3.73
C ALA A 101 11.81 11.63 3.98
N PRO A 102 11.98 12.10 5.22
CA PRO A 102 12.87 13.23 5.44
C PRO A 102 14.31 12.99 5.01
N LEU A 103 14.80 11.75 5.15
CA LEU A 103 16.17 11.42 4.74
C LEU A 103 16.31 11.43 3.22
N LEU A 104 15.42 10.74 2.50
CA LEU A 104 15.51 10.63 1.04
C LEU A 104 15.32 11.98 0.34
N GLU A 105 14.53 12.86 0.91
CA GLU A 105 14.16 14.13 0.30
C GLU A 105 15.18 15.23 0.47
N ARG A 106 16.25 14.97 1.24
CA ARG A 106 17.34 15.93 1.41
C ARG A 106 18.13 16.09 0.11
N PRO A 107 18.53 17.33 -0.24
CA PRO A 107 19.29 17.60 -1.48
C PRO A 107 20.60 16.79 -1.60
N GLU A 108 21.27 16.51 -0.49
CA GLU A 108 22.54 15.76 -0.50
C GLU A 108 22.39 14.32 -1.01
N HIS A 109 21.19 13.75 -1.02
CA HIS A 109 20.96 12.40 -1.54
C HIS A 109 20.71 12.39 -3.05
N GLY A 110 20.57 13.54 -3.69
CA GLY A 110 20.60 13.68 -5.15
C GLY A 110 19.35 13.19 -5.88
N LEU A 111 18.23 13.05 -5.19
CA LEU A 111 16.98 12.60 -5.82
C LEU A 111 16.14 13.73 -6.41
N ASN A 112 16.57 14.98 -6.22
CA ASN A 112 15.94 16.17 -6.80
C ASN A 112 14.41 16.21 -6.55
N PHE A 113 14.02 16.13 -5.29
CA PHE A 113 12.64 16.08 -4.86
C PHE A 113 11.89 17.36 -5.22
N ASN A 114 10.71 17.22 -5.85
CA ASN A 114 9.90 18.37 -6.29
C ASN A 114 8.92 18.90 -5.22
N GLY A 115 8.93 18.34 -4.02
CA GLY A 115 8.03 18.73 -2.91
C GLY A 115 6.71 17.98 -2.87
N LYS A 116 6.45 17.06 -3.81
CA LYS A 116 5.18 16.32 -3.87
C LYS A 116 5.37 14.84 -3.62
N ARG A 117 4.47 14.27 -2.81
CA ARG A 117 4.52 12.86 -2.38
C ARG A 117 3.21 12.17 -2.67
N GLY A 118 3.34 10.93 -3.17
CA GLY A 118 2.25 9.97 -3.22
C GLY A 118 2.57 8.77 -2.33
N VAL A 119 1.54 8.11 -1.84
CA VAL A 119 1.65 6.84 -1.14
C VAL A 119 0.68 5.85 -1.76
N ALA A 120 1.14 4.64 -1.98
CA ALA A 120 0.40 3.67 -2.78
C ALA A 120 0.69 2.25 -2.34
N GLY A 121 -0.22 1.34 -2.63
CA GLY A 121 0.01 -0.07 -2.35
C GLY A 121 -1.12 -0.96 -2.83
N LEU A 122 -0.84 -2.26 -2.75
CA LEU A 122 -1.80 -3.30 -3.03
C LEU A 122 -2.09 -4.08 -1.75
N SER A 123 -3.32 -4.58 -1.61
CA SER A 123 -3.68 -5.47 -0.50
C SER A 123 -3.29 -4.89 0.87
N MET A 124 -2.44 -5.58 1.62
CA MET A 124 -1.89 -5.06 2.89
C MET A 124 -1.24 -3.69 2.71
N GLY A 125 -0.52 -3.50 1.61
CA GLY A 125 0.10 -2.21 1.29
C GLY A 125 -0.92 -1.12 1.01
N ALA A 126 -2.08 -1.45 0.44
CA ALA A 126 -3.17 -0.50 0.26
C ALA A 126 -3.75 -0.07 1.61
N ILE A 127 -3.91 -1.00 2.53
CA ILE A 127 -4.37 -0.71 3.90
C ILE A 127 -3.44 0.30 4.55
N GLY A 128 -2.14 0.04 4.49
CA GLY A 128 -1.14 0.93 5.07
C GLY A 128 -1.07 2.29 4.38
N ALA A 129 -1.12 2.30 3.04
CA ALA A 129 -1.05 3.54 2.28
C ALA A 129 -2.23 4.48 2.55
N VAL A 130 -3.44 3.96 2.53
CA VAL A 130 -4.64 4.77 2.75
C VAL A 130 -4.70 5.27 4.20
N HIS A 131 -4.37 4.41 5.16
CA HIS A 131 -4.27 4.84 6.56
C HIS A 131 -3.23 5.97 6.71
N MET A 132 -2.05 5.78 6.15
CA MET A 132 -0.95 6.74 6.29
C MET A 132 -1.29 8.09 5.66
N ALA A 133 -1.93 8.08 4.49
CA ALA A 133 -2.40 9.29 3.84
C ALA A 133 -3.46 10.02 4.68
N ASN A 134 -4.41 9.27 5.22
CA ASN A 134 -5.48 9.82 6.06
C ASN A 134 -4.94 10.41 7.38
N ALA A 135 -3.94 9.74 7.97
CA ALA A 135 -3.35 10.17 9.23
C ALA A 135 -2.36 11.33 9.07
N HIS A 136 -1.77 11.48 7.89
CA HIS A 136 -0.75 12.50 7.60
C HIS A 136 -1.08 13.28 6.33
N PRO A 137 -2.25 13.96 6.28
CA PRO A 137 -2.69 14.66 5.07
C PRO A 137 -1.75 15.79 4.64
N GLU A 138 -0.97 16.32 5.57
CA GLU A 138 0.01 17.38 5.29
C GLU A 138 1.22 16.87 4.49
N LEU A 139 1.46 15.56 4.48
CA LEU A 139 2.60 14.98 3.78
C LEU A 139 2.29 14.57 2.35
N PHE A 140 1.06 14.15 2.08
CA PHE A 140 0.75 13.47 0.82
C PHE A 140 -0.17 14.27 -0.08
N ASN A 141 0.16 14.29 -1.38
CA ASN A 141 -0.63 14.93 -2.43
C ASN A 141 -1.56 13.94 -3.14
N ALA A 142 -1.27 12.65 -3.03
CA ALA A 142 -2.05 11.60 -3.66
C ALA A 142 -1.91 10.27 -2.92
N VAL A 143 -2.96 9.45 -3.01
CA VAL A 143 -2.96 8.08 -2.51
C VAL A 143 -3.61 7.14 -3.52
N MET A 144 -3.04 5.94 -3.63
CA MET A 144 -3.55 4.87 -4.48
C MET A 144 -3.70 3.60 -3.64
N GLY A 145 -4.91 3.06 -3.57
CA GLY A 145 -5.17 1.79 -2.89
C GLY A 145 -5.76 0.76 -3.84
N LEU A 146 -5.03 -0.33 -4.05
CA LEU A 146 -5.48 -1.45 -4.89
C LEU A 146 -5.87 -2.62 -4.00
N SER A 147 -7.15 -2.95 -3.97
CA SER A 147 -7.70 -4.12 -3.28
C SER A 147 -7.29 -4.20 -1.81
N GLY A 148 -7.51 -3.13 -1.07
CA GLY A 148 -7.31 -3.09 0.37
C GLY A 148 -8.60 -3.20 1.16
N CYS A 149 -8.47 -3.21 2.48
CA CYS A 149 -9.60 -3.08 3.40
C CYS A 149 -9.33 -1.95 4.38
N TYR A 150 -10.20 -0.98 4.41
CA TYR A 150 -9.94 0.31 5.08
C TYR A 150 -10.72 0.48 6.37
N SER A 151 -11.41 -0.56 6.80
CA SER A 151 -12.08 -0.66 8.08
C SER A 151 -11.35 -1.65 8.98
N THR A 152 -11.43 -1.43 10.28
CA THR A 152 -10.86 -2.32 11.29
C THR A 152 -11.86 -2.66 12.39
N MET A 153 -12.95 -1.91 12.48
CA MET A 153 -13.93 -2.03 13.54
C MET A 153 -15.19 -2.82 13.13
N ASP A 154 -15.32 -3.17 11.86
CA ASP A 154 -16.35 -4.08 11.39
C ASP A 154 -15.84 -5.53 11.32
N PRO A 155 -16.75 -6.53 11.18
CA PRO A 155 -16.33 -7.95 11.18
C PRO A 155 -15.33 -8.29 10.06
N ILE A 156 -15.50 -7.73 8.86
CA ILE A 156 -14.61 -8.02 7.71
C ILE A 156 -13.24 -7.43 7.96
N GLY A 157 -13.15 -6.16 8.33
CA GLY A 157 -11.89 -5.48 8.58
C GLY A 157 -11.12 -6.10 9.74
N ARG A 158 -11.82 -6.43 10.81
CA ARG A 158 -11.23 -7.14 11.94
C ARG A 158 -10.63 -8.48 11.52
N GLN A 159 -11.38 -9.26 10.75
CA GLN A 159 -10.94 -10.60 10.32
C GLN A 159 -9.75 -10.51 9.36
N ILE A 160 -9.76 -9.56 8.44
CA ILE A 160 -8.65 -9.37 7.50
C ILE A 160 -7.36 -9.02 8.26
N ALA A 161 -7.41 -8.08 9.19
CA ALA A 161 -6.25 -7.71 9.99
C ALA A 161 -5.71 -8.91 10.79
N LYS A 162 -6.60 -9.63 11.45
CA LYS A 162 -6.24 -10.81 12.25
C LYS A 162 -5.59 -11.91 11.40
N VAL A 163 -6.21 -12.25 10.28
CA VAL A 163 -5.70 -13.32 9.40
C VAL A 163 -4.35 -12.94 8.80
N MET A 164 -4.17 -11.69 8.39
CA MET A 164 -2.89 -11.25 7.85
C MET A 164 -1.75 -11.42 8.85
N VAL A 165 -1.95 -10.98 10.09
CA VAL A 165 -0.91 -11.07 11.12
C VAL A 165 -0.67 -12.52 11.52
N GLU A 166 -1.73 -13.26 11.81
CA GLU A 166 -1.62 -14.63 12.30
C GLU A 166 -1.11 -15.61 11.25
N SER A 167 -1.38 -15.36 9.96
CA SER A 167 -0.86 -16.20 8.86
C SER A 167 0.67 -16.20 8.77
N ARG A 168 1.32 -15.21 9.36
CA ARG A 168 2.79 -15.11 9.40
C ARG A 168 3.34 -15.33 10.81
N GLY A 169 2.55 -15.92 11.71
CA GLY A 169 2.98 -16.30 13.04
C GLY A 169 2.93 -15.19 14.08
N GLY A 170 2.43 -14.01 13.74
CA GLY A 170 2.30 -12.90 14.66
C GLY A 170 1.04 -12.99 15.53
N ASN A 171 1.01 -12.18 16.57
CA ASN A 171 -0.16 -12.01 17.42
C ASN A 171 -0.76 -10.63 17.14
N VAL A 172 -2.00 -10.60 16.69
CA VAL A 172 -2.68 -9.35 16.28
C VAL A 172 -2.78 -8.35 17.45
N GLU A 173 -2.82 -8.79 18.70
CA GLU A 173 -2.84 -7.88 19.84
C GLU A 173 -1.50 -7.13 20.02
N ASN A 174 -0.40 -7.66 19.53
CA ASN A 174 0.87 -6.95 19.53
C ASN A 174 0.87 -5.79 18.53
N MET A 175 0.02 -5.86 17.51
CA MET A 175 -0.07 -4.80 16.50
C MET A 175 -0.78 -3.56 17.05
N TRP A 176 -2.03 -3.70 17.48
CA TRP A 176 -2.85 -2.55 17.89
C TRP A 176 -3.51 -2.71 19.25
N GLY A 177 -3.07 -3.66 20.06
CA GLY A 177 -3.67 -3.95 21.35
C GLY A 177 -4.95 -4.77 21.24
N PRO A 178 -5.71 -4.88 22.33
CA PRO A 178 -6.99 -5.59 22.31
C PRO A 178 -7.95 -5.00 21.27
N TYR A 179 -8.76 -5.86 20.68
CA TYR A 179 -9.74 -5.42 19.71
C TYR A 179 -10.65 -4.33 20.29
N GLY A 180 -10.85 -3.26 19.52
CA GLY A 180 -11.66 -2.12 19.93
C GLY A 180 -10.91 -1.04 20.69
N SER A 181 -9.60 -1.22 20.95
CA SER A 181 -8.76 -0.19 21.55
C SER A 181 -8.58 1.01 20.62
N ASP A 182 -7.96 2.08 21.14
CA ASP A 182 -7.76 3.31 20.38
C ASP A 182 -6.96 3.12 19.10
N MET A 183 -5.98 2.20 19.10
CA MET A 183 -5.19 1.93 17.90
C MET A 183 -6.02 1.23 16.81
N TRP A 184 -6.96 0.37 17.16
CA TRP A 184 -7.90 -0.20 16.20
C TRP A 184 -8.76 0.90 15.56
N ARG A 185 -9.24 1.85 16.37
CA ARG A 185 -10.01 3.00 15.89
C ARG A 185 -9.18 3.93 15.02
N TYR A 186 -7.94 4.17 15.43
CA TYR A 186 -7.01 5.01 14.66
C TYR A 186 -6.82 4.50 13.23
N HIS A 187 -6.79 3.19 13.04
CA HIS A 187 -6.63 2.56 11.73
C HIS A 187 -7.95 2.32 10.98
N ASP A 188 -9.08 2.68 11.57
CA ASP A 188 -10.38 2.52 10.94
C ASP A 188 -10.74 3.76 10.11
N VAL A 189 -10.17 3.84 8.90
CA VAL A 189 -10.33 5.02 8.04
C VAL A 189 -11.81 5.31 7.74
N VAL A 190 -12.62 4.27 7.64
CA VAL A 190 -14.06 4.38 7.32
C VAL A 190 -14.80 5.28 8.32
N THR A 191 -14.40 5.29 9.59
CA THR A 191 -15.06 6.12 10.61
C THR A 191 -14.56 7.56 10.68
N HIS A 192 -13.40 7.86 10.05
CA HIS A 192 -12.84 9.22 10.06
C HIS A 192 -11.99 9.50 8.81
N PRO A 193 -12.62 9.51 7.62
CA PRO A 193 -11.89 9.62 6.36
C PRO A 193 -11.48 11.05 5.96
N GLU A 194 -11.66 12.03 6.84
CA GLU A 194 -11.52 13.46 6.53
C GLU A 194 -10.10 13.84 6.08
N GLY A 195 -9.08 13.10 6.50
CA GLY A 195 -7.69 13.34 6.07
C GLY A 195 -7.49 13.17 4.57
N LEU A 196 -8.38 12.44 3.89
CA LEU A 196 -8.31 12.24 2.45
C LEU A 196 -8.90 13.40 1.62
N ARG A 197 -9.45 14.41 2.27
CA ARG A 197 -10.24 15.46 1.62
C ARG A 197 -9.48 16.29 0.58
N ASN A 198 -8.24 16.62 0.84
CA ASN A 198 -7.49 17.58 0.04
C ASN A 198 -6.40 16.96 -0.82
N MET A 199 -6.45 15.65 -1.03
CA MET A 199 -5.51 14.94 -1.88
C MET A 199 -6.23 14.19 -2.99
N ARG A 200 -5.49 13.82 -4.02
CA ARG A 200 -6.02 12.96 -5.08
C ARG A 200 -6.10 11.53 -4.56
N VAL A 201 -7.26 10.89 -4.71
CA VAL A 201 -7.51 9.54 -4.19
C VAL A 201 -7.93 8.64 -5.33
N TYR A 202 -7.22 7.52 -5.51
CA TYR A 202 -7.60 6.46 -6.43
C TYR A 202 -7.74 5.15 -5.67
N LEU A 203 -8.91 4.55 -5.76
CA LEU A 203 -9.22 3.26 -5.14
C LEU A 203 -9.67 2.28 -6.22
N PHE A 204 -9.15 1.09 -6.17
CA PHE A 204 -9.50 0.03 -7.10
C PHE A 204 -9.81 -1.26 -6.37
N THR A 205 -10.81 -1.99 -6.86
CA THR A 205 -11.05 -3.39 -6.50
C THR A 205 -11.72 -4.11 -7.66
N ALA A 206 -11.38 -5.39 -7.85
CA ALA A 206 -12.18 -6.28 -8.65
C ALA A 206 -13.27 -6.89 -7.76
N ASP A 207 -14.08 -7.80 -8.29
CA ASP A 207 -15.21 -8.37 -7.56
C ASP A 207 -15.07 -9.85 -7.18
N GLY A 208 -13.93 -10.45 -7.52
CA GLY A 208 -13.66 -11.84 -7.23
C GLY A 208 -14.29 -12.83 -8.22
N THR A 209 -14.94 -12.33 -9.26
CA THR A 209 -15.50 -13.21 -10.31
C THR A 209 -14.37 -13.80 -11.15
N VAL A 210 -14.38 -15.13 -11.30
CA VAL A 210 -13.38 -15.84 -12.10
C VAL A 210 -13.79 -15.78 -13.58
N THR A 211 -12.94 -15.14 -14.38
CA THR A 211 -13.11 -15.06 -15.83
C THR A 211 -12.05 -15.92 -16.53
N GLN A 212 -12.06 -15.94 -17.86
CA GLN A 212 -11.06 -16.72 -18.62
C GLN A 212 -9.64 -16.25 -18.33
N ALA A 213 -9.44 -14.95 -18.11
CA ALA A 213 -8.12 -14.42 -17.78
C ALA A 213 -7.53 -15.05 -16.51
N GLU A 214 -8.37 -15.19 -15.48
CA GLU A 214 -7.95 -15.81 -14.22
C GLU A 214 -7.68 -17.30 -14.39
N LEU A 215 -8.49 -17.99 -15.16
CA LEU A 215 -8.26 -19.43 -15.46
C LEU A 215 -6.95 -19.61 -16.23
N ASP A 216 -6.65 -18.76 -17.18
CA ASP A 216 -5.41 -18.84 -17.95
C ASP A 216 -4.18 -18.56 -17.07
N TYR A 217 -4.24 -17.59 -16.19
CA TYR A 217 -3.17 -17.27 -15.24
C TYR A 217 -2.92 -18.43 -14.28
N GLN A 218 -3.97 -19.16 -13.87
CA GLN A 218 -3.89 -20.24 -12.89
C GLN A 218 -3.53 -21.61 -13.49
N LYS A 219 -3.34 -21.73 -14.80
CA LYS A 219 -3.08 -23.03 -15.45
C LYS A 219 -1.92 -23.81 -14.83
N THR A 220 -0.88 -23.10 -14.37
CA THR A 220 0.30 -23.71 -13.77
C THR A 220 0.39 -23.53 -12.27
N ARG A 221 -0.70 -23.09 -11.62
CA ARG A 221 -0.75 -22.78 -10.19
C ARG A 221 -1.77 -23.68 -9.50
N PRO A 222 -1.64 -23.93 -8.18
CA PRO A 222 -2.61 -24.70 -7.44
C PRO A 222 -4.00 -24.07 -7.47
N PHE A 223 -5.04 -24.89 -7.63
CA PHE A 223 -6.43 -24.39 -7.69
C PHE A 223 -6.85 -23.62 -6.43
N TYR A 224 -6.32 -23.99 -5.26
CA TYR A 224 -6.68 -23.31 -4.03
C TYR A 224 -6.28 -21.82 -4.03
N GLU A 225 -5.24 -21.44 -4.78
CA GLU A 225 -4.85 -20.02 -4.91
C GLU A 225 -5.94 -19.22 -5.62
N LEU A 226 -6.54 -19.80 -6.65
CA LEU A 226 -7.65 -19.16 -7.37
C LEU A 226 -8.85 -18.95 -6.45
N ALA A 227 -9.23 -19.99 -5.71
CA ALA A 227 -10.37 -19.94 -4.80
C ALA A 227 -10.14 -18.93 -3.67
N ALA A 228 -8.95 -18.94 -3.06
CA ALA A 228 -8.59 -18.00 -2.00
C ALA A 228 -8.54 -16.57 -2.53
N GLY A 229 -7.99 -16.36 -3.72
CA GLY A 229 -7.94 -15.05 -4.36
C GLY A 229 -9.32 -14.50 -4.69
N ALA A 230 -10.26 -15.36 -5.10
CA ALA A 230 -11.64 -14.97 -5.37
C ALA A 230 -12.32 -14.48 -4.08
N VAL A 231 -12.17 -15.23 -2.99
CA VAL A 231 -12.78 -14.87 -1.69
C VAL A 231 -12.18 -13.58 -1.14
N LEU A 232 -10.86 -13.43 -1.21
CA LEU A 232 -10.20 -12.20 -0.77
C LEU A 232 -10.68 -10.98 -1.55
N GLU A 233 -10.78 -11.11 -2.87
CA GLU A 233 -11.19 -9.96 -3.69
C GLU A 233 -12.66 -9.60 -3.47
N GLN A 234 -13.52 -10.56 -3.17
CA GLN A 234 -14.89 -10.28 -2.72
C GLN A 234 -14.90 -9.44 -1.44
N GLY A 235 -14.01 -9.77 -0.50
CA GLY A 235 -13.86 -9.02 0.75
C GLY A 235 -13.34 -7.60 0.52
N THR A 236 -12.30 -7.43 -0.29
CA THR A 236 -11.76 -6.11 -0.58
C THR A 236 -12.71 -5.25 -1.42
N HIS A 237 -13.55 -5.88 -2.23
CA HIS A 237 -14.64 -5.18 -2.91
C HIS A 237 -15.58 -4.53 -1.90
N GLN A 238 -16.06 -5.30 -0.92
CA GLN A 238 -16.93 -4.77 0.14
C GLN A 238 -16.25 -3.66 0.94
N CYS A 239 -14.96 -3.84 1.26
CA CYS A 239 -14.19 -2.84 1.99
C CYS A 239 -14.00 -1.54 1.20
N THR A 240 -13.82 -1.64 -0.11
CA THR A 240 -13.67 -0.47 -0.97
C THR A 240 -14.99 0.30 -1.08
N VAL A 241 -16.09 -0.43 -1.25
CA VAL A 241 -17.44 0.17 -1.23
C VAL A 241 -17.68 0.92 0.09
N ALA A 242 -17.31 0.30 1.20
CA ALA A 242 -17.49 0.92 2.52
C ALA A 242 -16.72 2.26 2.65
N LEU A 243 -15.48 2.32 2.15
CA LEU A 243 -14.72 3.57 2.19
C LEU A 243 -15.31 4.63 1.27
N ASP A 244 -15.69 4.26 0.04
CA ASP A 244 -16.32 5.17 -0.90
C ASP A 244 -17.58 5.79 -0.30
N GLN A 245 -18.44 4.95 0.29
CA GLN A 245 -19.65 5.42 0.96
C GLN A 245 -19.36 6.32 2.17
N ALA A 246 -18.36 5.97 2.97
CA ALA A 246 -17.96 6.78 4.13
C ALA A 246 -17.44 8.16 3.69
N MET A 247 -16.65 8.21 2.62
CA MET A 247 -16.19 9.46 2.05
C MET A 247 -17.35 10.31 1.54
N ARG A 248 -18.30 9.72 0.82
CA ARG A 248 -19.49 10.43 0.34
C ARG A 248 -20.34 10.96 1.49
N LYS A 249 -20.54 10.17 2.53
CA LYS A 249 -21.24 10.59 3.73
C LYS A 249 -20.58 11.78 4.42
N ALA A 250 -19.25 11.85 4.34
CA ALA A 250 -18.47 12.98 4.87
C ALA A 250 -18.38 14.18 3.90
N GLY A 251 -19.10 14.14 2.79
CA GLY A 251 -19.14 15.21 1.80
C GLY A 251 -18.00 15.17 0.77
N MET A 252 -17.30 14.06 0.65
CA MET A 252 -16.22 13.88 -0.31
C MET A 252 -16.69 13.09 -1.54
N THR A 253 -16.52 13.69 -2.72
CA THR A 253 -16.89 13.07 -4.00
C THR A 253 -15.76 13.13 -5.02
N HIS A 254 -14.57 13.57 -4.60
CA HIS A 254 -13.42 13.74 -5.48
C HIS A 254 -12.66 12.44 -5.73
N GLN A 255 -12.92 11.39 -4.97
CA GLN A 255 -12.24 10.12 -5.12
C GLN A 255 -12.61 9.43 -6.44
N MET A 256 -11.59 8.89 -7.09
CA MET A 256 -11.76 8.06 -8.28
C MET A 256 -11.79 6.61 -7.81
N VAL A 257 -12.94 5.96 -7.94
CA VAL A 257 -13.11 4.57 -7.51
C VAL A 257 -13.48 3.72 -8.71
N GLU A 258 -12.67 2.69 -8.96
CA GLU A 258 -12.90 1.76 -10.05
C GLU A 258 -13.29 0.40 -9.49
N TYR A 259 -14.50 -0.05 -9.82
CA TYR A 259 -15.01 -1.37 -9.50
C TYR A 259 -14.98 -2.21 -10.77
N LYS A 260 -14.04 -3.15 -10.85
CA LYS A 260 -13.89 -4.00 -12.04
C LYS A 260 -14.68 -5.28 -11.89
N HIS A 261 -15.52 -5.60 -12.88
CA HIS A 261 -16.12 -6.92 -12.97
C HIS A 261 -15.10 -7.93 -13.50
N GLY A 262 -14.93 -9.03 -12.74
CA GLY A 262 -13.93 -10.04 -13.06
C GLY A 262 -12.56 -9.70 -12.51
N GLY A 263 -11.92 -10.67 -11.91
CA GLY A 263 -10.59 -10.55 -11.32
C GLY A 263 -10.55 -11.08 -9.91
N VAL A 264 -9.44 -11.74 -9.60
CA VAL A 264 -9.17 -12.29 -8.26
C VAL A 264 -7.93 -11.65 -7.69
N HIS A 265 -7.77 -11.74 -6.39
CA HIS A 265 -6.65 -11.15 -5.65
C HIS A 265 -5.34 -11.83 -6.05
N SER A 266 -4.58 -11.23 -6.96
CA SER A 266 -3.36 -11.81 -7.53
C SER A 266 -2.47 -10.73 -8.13
N TRP A 267 -1.19 -11.03 -8.30
CA TRP A 267 -0.27 -10.11 -8.95
C TRP A 267 -0.64 -9.82 -10.41
N ASP A 268 -1.28 -10.76 -11.09
CA ASP A 268 -1.79 -10.53 -12.45
C ASP A 268 -2.79 -9.37 -12.48
N LEU A 269 -3.69 -9.30 -11.50
CA LEU A 269 -4.66 -8.21 -11.38
C LEU A 269 -3.94 -6.88 -11.16
N PHE A 270 -2.97 -6.84 -10.25
CA PHE A 270 -2.27 -5.61 -9.89
C PHE A 270 -1.33 -5.12 -10.99
N ASP A 271 -0.66 -6.05 -11.67
CA ASP A 271 0.16 -5.75 -12.84
C ASP A 271 -0.68 -5.07 -13.93
N ARG A 272 -1.85 -5.63 -14.23
CA ARG A 272 -2.74 -5.07 -15.25
C ARG A 272 -3.32 -3.72 -14.87
N GLN A 273 -3.51 -3.46 -13.57
CA GLN A 273 -4.15 -2.23 -13.08
C GLN A 273 -3.18 -1.08 -12.86
N LEU A 274 -1.91 -1.33 -12.66
CA LEU A 274 -0.93 -0.31 -12.30
C LEU A 274 -0.87 0.86 -13.29
N PRO A 275 -0.89 0.65 -14.63
CA PRO A 275 -0.85 1.78 -15.57
C PRO A 275 -2.00 2.77 -15.37
N THR A 276 -3.22 2.27 -15.22
CA THR A 276 -4.41 3.11 -15.01
C THR A 276 -4.31 3.85 -13.67
N ALA A 277 -3.89 3.14 -12.62
CA ALA A 277 -3.75 3.72 -11.29
C ALA A 277 -2.72 4.85 -11.26
N TRP A 278 -1.57 4.65 -11.91
CA TRP A 278 -0.55 5.69 -12.00
C TRP A 278 -1.07 6.93 -12.72
N GLN A 279 -1.74 6.75 -13.87
CA GLN A 279 -2.30 7.89 -14.61
C GLN A 279 -3.35 8.65 -13.78
N ALA A 280 -4.06 7.95 -12.90
CA ALA A 280 -5.06 8.58 -12.05
C ALA A 280 -4.45 9.52 -11.02
N ILE A 281 -3.31 9.18 -10.44
CA ILE A 281 -2.70 10.01 -9.37
C ILE A 281 -1.61 10.96 -9.88
N LYS A 282 -1.04 10.70 -11.03
CA LYS A 282 0.06 11.48 -11.61
C LYS A 282 -0.19 13.00 -11.64
N PRO A 283 -1.37 13.52 -12.02
CA PRO A 283 -1.58 14.97 -12.10
C PRO A 283 -1.31 15.75 -10.81
N SER A 284 -1.47 15.13 -9.65
CA SER A 284 -1.20 15.78 -8.36
C SER A 284 0.26 15.72 -7.92
N LEU A 285 1.09 15.01 -8.67
CA LEU A 285 2.50 14.77 -8.31
C LEU A 285 3.47 15.52 -9.21
N MET A 286 3.07 15.84 -10.43
CA MET A 286 3.96 16.50 -11.40
C MET A 286 3.93 18.02 -11.33
#